data_64c8110e6f66a6eb5380a49ca240824e
#
_entry.id   64c8110e6f66a6eb5380a49ca240824e
#
_cell.length_a   1.000
_cell.length_b   1.000
_cell.length_c   1.000
_cell.angle_alpha   90.00
_cell.angle_beta   90.00
_cell.angle_gamma   90.00
#
_symmetry.space_group_name_H-M   'P 1'
#
loop_
_entity.id
_entity.type
_entity.pdbx_description
1 polymer ?
#
loop_
_entity_poly.entity_id
_entity_poly.type
_entity_poly.pdbx_seq_one_letter_code
_entity_poly.pdbx_strand_id
1 'polypeptide(L)'
;MPPQGRDIIVLGTSAGGLETLDHLVGQLPTDLAASLFIVQHMAAHNSGKSLLRRLNRHKAFRPKLAEDGDRFKTGRIYIAPPDNHLLVKKDKMLVTKGARENEHRPGIDPLFRSAAVAHGERVIGVILTGMLDDGTAGLMAVKRCGGVTVVQAPRDAAYSGMPVNALNNVDVDFCVSVAEMGPLLTRLVSQAHGKSKAVPSDIRTEALIAERVVSDVSQVNGLGDQVPYNCPGCGGVLWEMDTPGEKRYRCHTGHSYTGPTLLASPSEKIEEMLWISLRMFEERKNLLTSMAKASRGSARKERRQRANETQGYIDRIRAMLLKPGSDSHEDVLTHVKGLMGEPRQAKSTR
;
A
#
# COMPACT_ATOMS: atom_id res chain seq x y z
N MET A 1 -8.93 7.21 -39.69
CA MET A 1 -8.67 6.15 -38.73
C MET A 1 -9.89 6.07 -37.80
N PRO A 2 -10.42 4.89 -37.50
CA PRO A 2 -11.47 4.81 -36.49
C PRO A 2 -10.98 5.47 -35.21
N PRO A 3 -11.85 6.10 -34.42
CA PRO A 3 -11.46 6.69 -33.15
C PRO A 3 -10.81 5.59 -32.29
N GLN A 4 -9.58 5.83 -31.82
CA GLN A 4 -8.92 4.86 -30.93
C GLN A 4 -9.68 4.83 -29.63
N GLY A 5 -10.21 3.67 -29.26
CA GLY A 5 -10.87 3.45 -27.98
C GLY A 5 -9.86 3.34 -26.82
N ARG A 6 -10.38 3.25 -25.61
CA ARG A 6 -9.56 2.97 -24.42
C ARG A 6 -9.26 1.48 -24.37
N ASP A 7 -8.00 1.10 -24.51
CA ASP A 7 -7.61 -0.30 -24.67
C ASP A 7 -6.63 -0.81 -23.58
N ILE A 8 -6.38 0.00 -22.56
CA ILE A 8 -5.54 -0.34 -21.40
C ILE A 8 -6.39 -0.29 -20.13
N ILE A 9 -6.69 -1.44 -19.56
CA ILE A 9 -7.44 -1.55 -18.30
C ILE A 9 -6.47 -2.01 -17.21
N VAL A 10 -6.32 -1.21 -16.15
CA VAL A 10 -5.53 -1.56 -14.98
C VAL A 10 -6.46 -1.76 -13.78
N LEU A 11 -6.35 -2.91 -13.10
CA LEU A 11 -7.22 -3.30 -11.99
C LEU A 11 -6.38 -3.52 -10.73
N GLY A 12 -6.84 -2.92 -9.65
CA GLY A 12 -6.24 -3.06 -8.32
C GLY A 12 -7.23 -3.66 -7.33
N THR A 13 -6.79 -4.68 -6.59
CA THR A 13 -7.61 -5.32 -5.56
C THR A 13 -6.77 -6.00 -4.48
N SER A 14 -7.41 -6.25 -3.32
CA SER A 14 -6.75 -6.86 -2.16
C SER A 14 -7.66 -7.91 -1.51
N ALA A 15 -8.06 -7.75 -0.26
CA ALA A 15 -8.97 -8.63 0.44
C ALA A 15 -10.32 -8.74 -0.29
N GLY A 16 -10.85 -9.95 -0.47
CA GLY A 16 -12.09 -10.22 -1.24
C GLY A 16 -11.92 -10.16 -2.76
N GLY A 17 -10.71 -9.85 -3.25
CA GLY A 17 -10.46 -9.59 -4.66
C GLY A 17 -10.60 -10.80 -5.59
N LEU A 18 -10.33 -12.00 -5.09
CA LEU A 18 -10.40 -13.22 -5.90
C LEU A 18 -11.80 -13.50 -6.45
N GLU A 19 -12.82 -13.36 -5.62
CA GLU A 19 -14.22 -13.50 -5.96
C GLU A 19 -14.69 -12.39 -6.88
N THR A 20 -14.30 -11.16 -6.56
CA THR A 20 -14.67 -9.95 -7.31
C THR A 20 -14.09 -9.99 -8.72
N LEU A 21 -12.81 -10.36 -8.88
CA LEU A 21 -12.17 -10.52 -10.18
C LEU A 21 -12.81 -11.62 -11.02
N ASP A 22 -13.14 -12.76 -10.40
CA ASP A 22 -13.82 -13.88 -11.09
C ASP A 22 -15.17 -13.43 -11.65
N HIS A 23 -15.97 -12.74 -10.83
CA HIS A 23 -17.26 -12.20 -11.25
C HIS A 23 -17.11 -11.17 -12.37
N LEU A 24 -16.20 -10.20 -12.22
CA LEU A 24 -15.97 -9.17 -13.23
C LEU A 24 -15.51 -9.74 -14.57
N VAL A 25 -14.49 -10.62 -14.55
CA VAL A 25 -13.93 -11.21 -15.78
C VAL A 25 -14.98 -12.06 -16.49
N GLY A 26 -15.87 -12.73 -15.75
CA GLY A 26 -16.99 -13.52 -16.32
C GLY A 26 -18.03 -12.69 -17.08
N GLN A 27 -18.09 -11.39 -16.88
CA GLN A 27 -19.00 -10.46 -17.57
C GLN A 27 -18.41 -9.86 -18.85
N LEU A 28 -17.10 -9.95 -19.03
CA LEU A 28 -16.44 -9.29 -20.17
C LEU A 28 -16.63 -10.11 -21.46
N PRO A 29 -16.93 -9.48 -22.59
CA PRO A 29 -17.08 -10.18 -23.86
C PRO A 29 -15.74 -10.72 -24.37
N THR A 30 -15.80 -11.83 -25.12
CA THR A 30 -14.60 -12.55 -25.60
C THR A 30 -13.77 -11.75 -26.61
N ASP A 31 -14.37 -10.77 -27.24
CA ASP A 31 -13.79 -9.88 -28.25
C ASP A 31 -13.47 -8.48 -27.74
N LEU A 32 -13.44 -8.29 -26.41
CA LEU A 32 -13.09 -6.99 -25.81
C LEU A 32 -11.73 -6.51 -26.33
N ALA A 33 -11.73 -5.38 -27.01
CA ALA A 33 -10.55 -4.81 -27.66
C ALA A 33 -9.61 -4.10 -26.68
N ALA A 34 -9.30 -4.73 -25.55
CA ALA A 34 -8.44 -4.17 -24.49
C ALA A 34 -7.46 -5.21 -23.92
N SER A 35 -6.37 -4.72 -23.35
CA SER A 35 -5.43 -5.49 -22.51
C SER A 35 -5.72 -5.18 -21.05
N LEU A 36 -5.82 -6.22 -20.21
CA LEU A 36 -6.09 -6.10 -18.79
C LEU A 36 -4.82 -6.39 -17.98
N PHE A 37 -4.49 -5.51 -17.04
CA PHE A 37 -3.36 -5.67 -16.13
C PHE A 37 -3.89 -5.67 -14.70
N ILE A 38 -3.57 -6.69 -13.92
CA ILE A 38 -4.16 -6.93 -12.61
C ILE A 38 -3.06 -6.97 -11.55
N VAL A 39 -3.23 -6.16 -10.51
CA VAL A 39 -2.59 -6.35 -9.21
C VAL A 39 -3.64 -6.87 -8.23
N GLN A 40 -3.44 -8.08 -7.77
CA GLN A 40 -4.06 -8.65 -6.57
C GLN A 40 -2.99 -8.73 -5.49
N HIS A 41 -3.21 -8.11 -4.34
CA HIS A 41 -2.26 -8.25 -3.24
C HIS A 41 -2.17 -9.70 -2.80
N MET A 42 -0.95 -10.20 -2.76
CA MET A 42 -0.63 -11.57 -2.39
C MET A 42 0.62 -11.59 -1.52
N ALA A 43 0.68 -12.53 -0.57
CA ALA A 43 1.89 -12.77 0.20
C ALA A 43 3.05 -13.21 -0.72
N ALA A 44 4.28 -12.82 -0.37
CA ALA A 44 5.47 -13.06 -1.18
C ALA A 44 5.71 -14.55 -1.52
N HIS A 45 5.27 -15.46 -0.64
CA HIS A 45 5.36 -16.91 -0.84
C HIS A 45 4.21 -17.51 -1.66
N ASN A 46 3.22 -16.71 -2.04
CA ASN A 46 2.11 -17.16 -2.89
C ASN A 46 2.63 -17.42 -4.31
N SER A 47 2.08 -18.41 -4.99
CA SER A 47 2.46 -18.74 -6.38
C SER A 47 1.62 -18.03 -7.44
N GLY A 48 0.56 -17.32 -7.06
CA GLY A 48 -0.42 -16.72 -7.99
C GLY A 48 -1.27 -17.75 -8.76
N LYS A 49 -0.97 -19.06 -8.61
CA LYS A 49 -1.63 -20.12 -9.38
C LYS A 49 -3.13 -20.24 -9.11
N SER A 50 -3.58 -19.89 -7.91
CA SER A 50 -5.01 -19.94 -7.56
C SER A 50 -5.81 -18.93 -8.36
N LEU A 51 -5.38 -17.67 -8.40
CA LEU A 51 -5.97 -16.62 -9.19
C LEU A 51 -5.92 -16.96 -10.69
N LEU A 52 -4.76 -17.37 -11.18
CA LEU A 52 -4.59 -17.77 -12.58
C LEU A 52 -5.55 -18.91 -12.98
N ARG A 53 -5.68 -19.95 -12.15
CA ARG A 53 -6.58 -21.07 -12.40
C ARG A 53 -8.06 -20.61 -12.40
N ARG A 54 -8.42 -19.72 -11.51
CA ARG A 54 -9.79 -19.21 -11.40
C ARG A 54 -10.17 -18.39 -12.63
N LEU A 55 -9.35 -17.44 -13.04
CA LEU A 55 -9.60 -16.62 -14.21
C LEU A 55 -9.56 -17.42 -15.54
N ASN A 56 -8.79 -18.50 -15.60
CA ASN A 56 -8.76 -19.40 -16.77
C ASN A 56 -10.09 -20.15 -17.03
N ARG A 57 -11.04 -20.17 -16.09
CA ARG A 57 -12.39 -20.75 -16.31
C ARG A 57 -13.18 -19.95 -17.34
N HIS A 58 -12.92 -18.64 -17.40
CA HIS A 58 -13.55 -17.74 -18.35
C HIS A 58 -12.77 -17.79 -19.66
N LYS A 59 -13.23 -18.59 -20.62
CA LYS A 59 -12.57 -18.83 -21.91
C LYS A 59 -12.37 -17.56 -22.77
N ALA A 60 -12.99 -16.44 -22.37
CA ALA A 60 -12.89 -15.14 -23.03
C ALA A 60 -11.46 -14.60 -23.13
N PHE A 61 -10.64 -14.80 -22.07
CA PHE A 61 -9.30 -14.29 -21.97
C PHE A 61 -8.31 -15.40 -21.64
N ARG A 62 -7.05 -15.20 -22.01
CA ARG A 62 -5.97 -16.11 -21.62
C ARG A 62 -5.09 -15.40 -20.57
N PRO A 63 -5.42 -15.55 -19.27
CA PRO A 63 -4.64 -14.94 -18.21
C PRO A 63 -3.27 -15.61 -18.08
N LYS A 64 -2.24 -14.79 -17.86
CA LYS A 64 -0.88 -15.26 -17.51
C LYS A 64 -0.26 -14.37 -16.44
N LEU A 65 0.69 -14.89 -15.68
CA LEU A 65 1.59 -14.06 -14.90
C LEU A 65 2.46 -13.26 -15.86
N ALA A 66 2.62 -11.98 -15.57
CA ALA A 66 3.48 -11.11 -16.36
C ALA A 66 4.96 -11.54 -16.21
N GLU A 67 5.69 -11.46 -17.29
CA GLU A 67 7.13 -11.73 -17.33
C GLU A 67 7.87 -10.45 -17.78
N ASP A 68 9.07 -10.24 -17.25
CA ASP A 68 9.84 -9.05 -17.57
C ASP A 68 10.19 -8.96 -19.04
N GLY A 69 9.99 -7.78 -19.64
CA GLY A 69 10.27 -7.50 -21.04
C GLY A 69 9.22 -8.01 -22.05
N ASP A 70 8.22 -8.78 -21.61
CA ASP A 70 7.16 -9.30 -22.48
C ASP A 70 6.33 -8.18 -23.12
N ARG A 71 6.03 -8.36 -24.42
CA ARG A 71 5.05 -7.52 -25.12
C ARG A 71 3.63 -7.96 -24.77
N PHE A 72 2.78 -7.03 -24.44
CA PHE A 72 1.36 -7.33 -24.20
C PHE A 72 0.54 -7.28 -25.50
N LYS A 73 -0.61 -7.96 -25.48
CA LYS A 73 -1.52 -8.09 -26.62
C LYS A 73 -2.95 -7.85 -26.17
N THR A 74 -3.74 -7.21 -27.03
CA THR A 74 -5.20 -7.06 -26.86
C THR A 74 -5.87 -8.42 -26.64
N GLY A 75 -6.94 -8.45 -25.85
CA GLY A 75 -7.67 -9.67 -25.52
C GLY A 75 -6.94 -10.60 -24.51
N ARG A 76 -6.00 -10.04 -23.74
CA ARG A 76 -5.22 -10.80 -22.75
C ARG A 76 -5.30 -10.19 -21.36
N ILE A 77 -5.17 -11.04 -20.35
CA ILE A 77 -5.02 -10.65 -18.93
C ILE A 77 -3.59 -10.94 -18.49
N TYR A 78 -2.96 -9.93 -17.89
CA TYR A 78 -1.62 -10.00 -17.29
C TYR A 78 -1.73 -9.75 -15.80
N ILE A 79 -1.27 -10.68 -14.99
CA ILE A 79 -1.34 -10.64 -13.52
C ILE A 79 0.06 -10.33 -13.00
N ALA A 80 0.18 -9.39 -12.09
CA ALA A 80 1.44 -9.12 -11.40
C ALA A 80 1.92 -10.36 -10.62
N PRO A 81 3.16 -10.83 -10.84
CA PRO A 81 3.67 -11.95 -10.07
C PRO A 81 3.90 -11.55 -8.61
N PRO A 82 3.78 -12.50 -7.66
CA PRO A 82 4.06 -12.23 -6.25
C PRO A 82 5.47 -11.68 -6.04
N ASP A 83 5.62 -10.81 -5.02
CA ASP A 83 6.88 -10.17 -4.64
C ASP A 83 7.59 -9.38 -5.76
N ASN A 84 6.83 -8.96 -6.79
CA ASN A 84 7.33 -8.09 -7.87
C ASN A 84 6.26 -7.07 -8.26
N HIS A 85 6.68 -5.86 -8.63
CA HIS A 85 5.80 -4.88 -9.26
C HIS A 85 5.63 -5.18 -10.75
N LEU A 86 4.41 -4.98 -11.27
CA LEU A 86 4.10 -4.97 -12.68
C LEU A 86 3.99 -3.53 -13.16
N LEU A 87 4.80 -3.13 -14.13
CA LEU A 87 4.79 -1.82 -14.76
C LEU A 87 4.44 -1.96 -16.24
N VAL A 88 3.60 -1.04 -16.74
CA VAL A 88 3.22 -1.00 -18.15
C VAL A 88 4.00 0.09 -18.87
N LYS A 89 4.67 -0.27 -19.97
CA LYS A 89 5.36 0.63 -20.88
C LYS A 89 4.58 0.73 -22.20
N LYS A 90 5.11 1.47 -23.16
CA LYS A 90 4.42 1.73 -24.44
C LYS A 90 3.96 0.44 -25.17
N ASP A 91 4.77 -0.61 -25.19
CA ASP A 91 4.49 -1.85 -25.92
C ASP A 91 4.89 -3.12 -25.15
N LYS A 92 5.44 -2.99 -23.95
CA LYS A 92 5.93 -4.08 -23.12
C LYS A 92 5.62 -3.89 -21.64
N MET A 93 5.72 -4.97 -20.89
CA MET A 93 5.66 -4.98 -19.44
C MET A 93 7.08 -5.00 -18.86
N LEU A 94 7.23 -4.42 -17.65
CA LEU A 94 8.39 -4.64 -16.81
C LEU A 94 7.93 -5.28 -15.51
N VAL A 95 8.69 -6.27 -15.03
CA VAL A 95 8.47 -6.93 -13.76
C VAL A 95 9.69 -6.65 -12.89
N THR A 96 9.51 -5.83 -11.85
CA THR A 96 10.63 -5.32 -11.06
C THR A 96 10.50 -5.70 -9.59
N LYS A 97 11.63 -5.98 -8.94
CA LYS A 97 11.70 -6.19 -7.50
C LYS A 97 12.07 -4.89 -6.78
N GLY A 98 11.35 -3.82 -7.09
CA GLY A 98 11.53 -2.51 -6.47
C GLY A 98 11.13 -2.48 -4.99
N ALA A 99 11.34 -1.33 -4.36
CA ALA A 99 10.92 -1.07 -2.99
C ALA A 99 9.39 -1.20 -2.87
N ARG A 100 8.90 -1.68 -1.72
CA ARG A 100 7.46 -1.78 -1.46
C ARG A 100 6.82 -0.40 -1.47
N GLU A 101 5.66 -0.28 -2.08
CA GLU A 101 4.81 0.89 -1.98
C GLU A 101 3.57 0.52 -1.16
N ASN A 102 3.23 1.33 -0.16
CA ASN A 102 2.16 1.06 0.83
C ASN A 102 2.26 -0.35 1.45
N GLU A 103 3.51 -0.78 1.74
CA GLU A 103 3.88 -2.11 2.27
C GLU A 103 3.64 -3.28 1.31
N HIS A 104 3.11 -3.03 0.11
CA HIS A 104 2.77 -4.06 -0.86
C HIS A 104 3.80 -4.21 -1.98
N ARG A 105 4.02 -5.47 -2.38
CA ARG A 105 4.70 -5.86 -3.60
C ARG A 105 4.15 -7.22 -4.08
N PRO A 106 3.31 -7.23 -5.15
CA PRO A 106 2.99 -6.10 -6.05
C PRO A 106 2.20 -5.00 -5.37
N GLY A 107 2.46 -3.74 -5.74
CA GLY A 107 1.66 -2.57 -5.40
C GLY A 107 0.76 -2.15 -6.56
N ILE A 108 -0.40 -1.60 -6.26
CA ILE A 108 -1.38 -1.12 -7.25
C ILE A 108 -0.92 0.22 -7.83
N ASP A 109 -0.44 1.12 -6.98
CA ASP A 109 0.02 2.45 -7.39
C ASP A 109 1.09 2.41 -8.50
N PRO A 110 2.15 1.57 -8.43
CA PRO A 110 3.14 1.46 -9.50
C PRO A 110 2.55 1.03 -10.84
N LEU A 111 1.61 0.08 -10.84
CA LEU A 111 0.92 -0.37 -12.05
C LEU A 111 0.15 0.78 -12.69
N PHE A 112 -0.72 1.43 -11.92
CA PHE A 112 -1.61 2.49 -12.41
C PHE A 112 -0.80 3.69 -12.91
N ARG A 113 0.19 4.12 -12.14
CA ARG A 113 1.07 5.23 -12.48
C ARG A 113 1.87 4.97 -13.75
N SER A 114 2.47 3.80 -13.90
CA SER A 114 3.22 3.44 -15.11
C SER A 114 2.33 3.37 -16.35
N ALA A 115 1.12 2.81 -16.24
CA ALA A 115 0.15 2.79 -17.31
C ALA A 115 -0.30 4.20 -17.71
N ALA A 116 -0.60 5.07 -16.72
CA ALA A 116 -0.98 6.46 -16.94
C ALA A 116 0.11 7.25 -17.70
N VAL A 117 1.38 7.07 -17.32
CA VAL A 117 2.52 7.70 -17.99
C VAL A 117 2.68 7.20 -19.44
N ALA A 118 2.47 5.90 -19.68
CA ALA A 118 2.71 5.29 -20.98
C ALA A 118 1.55 5.49 -21.98
N HIS A 119 0.30 5.58 -21.50
CA HIS A 119 -0.90 5.50 -22.32
C HIS A 119 -1.92 6.63 -22.10
N GLY A 120 -1.78 7.42 -21.03
CA GLY A 120 -2.58 8.62 -20.77
C GLY A 120 -4.09 8.34 -20.82
N GLU A 121 -4.79 9.01 -21.74
CA GLU A 121 -6.24 8.98 -21.95
C GLU A 121 -6.79 7.60 -22.37
N ARG A 122 -5.93 6.69 -22.81
CA ARG A 122 -6.32 5.31 -23.19
C ARG A 122 -6.51 4.40 -21.96
N VAL A 123 -6.13 4.86 -20.76
CA VAL A 123 -6.16 4.05 -19.54
C VAL A 123 -7.53 4.12 -18.87
N ILE A 124 -8.04 2.97 -18.45
CA ILE A 124 -9.13 2.84 -17.50
C ILE A 124 -8.54 2.24 -16.21
N GLY A 125 -8.53 3.02 -15.13
CA GLY A 125 -8.09 2.58 -13.80
C GLY A 125 -9.29 2.11 -12.98
N VAL A 126 -9.19 0.91 -12.40
CA VAL A 126 -10.30 0.27 -11.66
C VAL A 126 -9.82 -0.14 -10.27
N ILE A 127 -10.42 0.42 -9.24
CA ILE A 127 -10.22 0.00 -7.83
C ILE A 127 -11.39 -0.88 -7.40
N LEU A 128 -11.06 -2.07 -6.94
CA LEU A 128 -12.00 -3.05 -6.38
C LEU A 128 -11.84 -3.17 -4.86
N THR A 129 -12.52 -4.15 -4.28
CA THR A 129 -12.49 -4.49 -2.86
C THR A 129 -11.06 -4.61 -2.33
N GLY A 130 -10.83 -4.11 -1.12
CA GLY A 130 -9.55 -4.17 -0.41
C GLY A 130 -9.54 -3.31 0.84
N MET A 131 -8.56 -3.55 1.69
CA MET A 131 -8.30 -2.79 2.91
C MET A 131 -7.27 -1.68 2.62
N LEU A 132 -7.26 -0.66 3.48
CA LEU A 132 -6.36 0.49 3.41
C LEU A 132 -6.55 1.34 2.13
N ASP A 133 -5.47 1.77 1.48
CA ASP A 133 -5.46 2.92 0.56
C ASP A 133 -4.60 2.73 -0.70
N ASP A 134 -3.91 1.58 -0.87
CA ASP A 134 -3.11 1.34 -2.07
C ASP A 134 -3.97 1.38 -3.35
N GLY A 135 -3.44 2.03 -4.36
CA GLY A 135 -4.12 2.30 -5.63
C GLY A 135 -4.77 3.67 -5.72
N THR A 136 -4.99 4.38 -4.59
CA THR A 136 -5.58 5.72 -4.59
C THR A 136 -4.70 6.73 -5.33
N ALA A 137 -3.39 6.75 -5.05
CA ALA A 137 -2.46 7.65 -5.72
C ALA A 137 -2.24 7.26 -7.19
N GLY A 138 -2.25 5.97 -7.49
CA GLY A 138 -2.21 5.47 -8.87
C GLY A 138 -3.46 5.85 -9.67
N LEU A 139 -4.65 5.77 -9.05
CA LEU A 139 -5.91 6.19 -9.66
C LEU A 139 -5.92 7.70 -9.93
N MET A 140 -5.40 8.50 -8.99
CA MET A 140 -5.19 9.94 -9.19
C MET A 140 -4.25 10.21 -10.37
N ALA A 141 -3.17 9.44 -10.52
CA ALA A 141 -2.28 9.55 -11.67
C ALA A 141 -3.00 9.25 -12.99
N VAL A 142 -3.86 8.22 -13.03
CA VAL A 142 -4.71 7.92 -14.19
C VAL A 142 -5.61 9.13 -14.52
N LYS A 143 -6.31 9.70 -13.54
CA LYS A 143 -7.18 10.88 -13.72
C LYS A 143 -6.41 12.09 -14.24
N ARG A 144 -5.28 12.41 -13.64
CA ARG A 144 -4.44 13.56 -14.01
C ARG A 144 -3.83 13.41 -15.41
N CYS A 145 -3.55 12.19 -15.86
CA CYS A 145 -3.10 11.89 -17.22
C CYS A 145 -4.24 11.78 -18.25
N GLY A 146 -5.50 12.02 -17.86
CA GLY A 146 -6.67 12.04 -18.77
C GLY A 146 -7.36 10.70 -18.98
N GLY A 147 -6.95 9.66 -18.26
CA GLY A 147 -7.63 8.36 -18.22
C GLY A 147 -8.97 8.43 -17.46
N VAL A 148 -9.70 7.32 -17.49
CA VAL A 148 -10.98 7.16 -16.79
C VAL A 148 -10.79 6.38 -15.52
N THR A 149 -11.47 6.81 -14.46
CA THR A 149 -11.39 6.23 -13.12
C THR A 149 -12.71 5.55 -12.75
N VAL A 150 -12.61 4.29 -12.31
CA VAL A 150 -13.76 3.47 -11.91
C VAL A 150 -13.47 2.89 -10.52
N VAL A 151 -14.44 2.95 -9.64
CA VAL A 151 -14.36 2.41 -8.28
C VAL A 151 -15.55 1.50 -8.02
N GLN A 152 -15.30 0.35 -7.41
CA GLN A 152 -16.37 -0.51 -6.92
C GLN A 152 -17.16 0.22 -5.83
N ALA A 153 -18.48 0.20 -5.90
CA ALA A 153 -19.32 0.81 -4.88
C ALA A 153 -19.01 0.24 -3.48
N PRO A 154 -18.72 1.06 -2.46
CA PRO A 154 -18.34 0.57 -1.13
C PRO A 154 -19.32 -0.43 -0.51
N ARG A 155 -20.63 -0.23 -0.76
CA ARG A 155 -21.69 -1.14 -0.28
C ARG A 155 -21.68 -2.53 -0.92
N ASP A 156 -21.04 -2.66 -2.09
CA ASP A 156 -20.91 -3.90 -2.88
C ASP A 156 -19.56 -4.58 -2.61
N ALA A 157 -18.60 -3.89 -2.04
CA ALA A 157 -17.27 -4.39 -1.76
C ALA A 157 -17.25 -5.22 -0.46
N ALA A 158 -16.64 -6.41 -0.50
CA ALA A 158 -16.44 -7.23 0.71
C ALA A 158 -15.60 -6.49 1.76
N TYR A 159 -14.63 -5.67 1.29
CA TYR A 159 -13.82 -4.75 2.11
C TYR A 159 -13.81 -3.39 1.41
N SER A 160 -14.41 -2.41 2.05
CA SER A 160 -14.65 -1.10 1.45
C SER A 160 -13.49 -0.10 1.58
N GLY A 161 -12.40 -0.43 2.28
CA GLY A 161 -11.30 0.49 2.59
C GLY A 161 -10.72 1.15 1.33
N MET A 162 -10.21 0.39 0.38
CA MET A 162 -9.67 0.92 -0.89
C MET A 162 -10.70 1.72 -1.69
N PRO A 163 -11.94 1.23 -1.93
CA PRO A 163 -12.98 2.03 -2.57
C PRO A 163 -13.27 3.36 -1.90
N VAL A 164 -13.43 3.38 -0.57
CA VAL A 164 -13.70 4.61 0.20
C VAL A 164 -12.54 5.59 0.09
N ASN A 165 -11.30 5.13 0.26
CA ASN A 165 -10.13 6.00 0.13
C ASN A 165 -10.00 6.60 -1.28
N ALA A 166 -10.23 5.80 -2.32
CA ALA A 166 -10.24 6.30 -3.68
C ALA A 166 -11.32 7.38 -3.90
N LEU A 167 -12.55 7.17 -3.42
CA LEU A 167 -13.64 8.13 -3.54
C LEU A 167 -13.41 9.44 -2.76
N ASN A 168 -12.73 9.35 -1.60
CA ASN A 168 -12.44 10.54 -0.79
C ASN A 168 -11.33 11.41 -1.37
N ASN A 169 -10.40 10.84 -2.13
CA ASN A 169 -9.17 11.52 -2.56
C ASN A 169 -9.09 11.75 -4.08
N VAL A 170 -9.93 11.10 -4.89
CA VAL A 170 -9.90 11.21 -6.35
C VAL A 170 -11.28 11.63 -6.86
N ASP A 171 -11.30 12.56 -7.83
CA ASP A 171 -12.51 12.88 -8.60
C ASP A 171 -12.83 11.70 -9.55
N VAL A 172 -13.52 10.69 -8.99
CA VAL A 172 -13.81 9.42 -9.67
C VAL A 172 -14.93 9.58 -10.69
N ASP A 173 -14.70 9.08 -11.93
CA ASP A 173 -15.69 9.20 -13.00
C ASP A 173 -16.89 8.25 -12.81
N PHE A 174 -16.67 7.04 -12.27
CA PHE A 174 -17.72 6.05 -12.08
C PHE A 174 -17.54 5.28 -10.78
N CYS A 175 -18.62 5.20 -9.99
CA CYS A 175 -18.73 4.37 -8.80
C CYS A 175 -19.92 3.41 -9.01
N VAL A 176 -19.62 2.13 -9.26
CA VAL A 176 -20.63 1.14 -9.66
C VAL A 176 -20.42 -0.20 -8.93
N SER A 177 -21.48 -1.02 -8.86
CA SER A 177 -21.36 -2.40 -8.38
C SER A 177 -20.55 -3.26 -9.34
N VAL A 178 -20.00 -4.39 -8.86
CA VAL A 178 -19.30 -5.35 -9.74
C VAL A 178 -20.21 -5.85 -10.86
N ALA A 179 -21.51 -6.03 -10.59
CA ALA A 179 -22.48 -6.48 -11.58
C ALA A 179 -22.64 -5.48 -12.76
N GLU A 180 -22.46 -4.19 -12.51
CA GLU A 180 -22.58 -3.14 -13.54
C GLU A 180 -21.23 -2.85 -14.21
N MET A 181 -20.13 -3.31 -13.64
CA MET A 181 -18.79 -2.93 -14.07
C MET A 181 -18.39 -3.54 -15.41
N GLY A 182 -18.73 -4.81 -15.69
CA GLY A 182 -18.42 -5.44 -16.98
C GLY A 182 -19.05 -4.71 -18.17
N PRO A 183 -20.37 -4.43 -18.17
CA PRO A 183 -21.04 -3.61 -19.17
C PRO A 183 -20.43 -2.19 -19.28
N LEU A 184 -20.10 -1.55 -18.15
CA LEU A 184 -19.45 -0.23 -18.13
C LEU A 184 -18.09 -0.28 -18.85
N LEU A 185 -17.21 -1.21 -18.49
CA LEU A 185 -15.88 -1.36 -19.09
C LEU A 185 -15.99 -1.62 -20.60
N THR A 186 -16.91 -2.48 -21.03
CA THR A 186 -17.16 -2.77 -22.44
C THR A 186 -17.54 -1.51 -23.22
N ARG A 187 -18.43 -0.68 -22.65
CA ARG A 187 -18.82 0.61 -23.22
C ARG A 187 -17.66 1.59 -23.28
N LEU A 188 -16.85 1.71 -22.20
CA LEU A 188 -15.71 2.62 -22.14
C LEU A 188 -14.62 2.26 -23.15
N VAL A 189 -14.38 0.97 -23.40
CA VAL A 189 -13.43 0.49 -24.41
C VAL A 189 -13.87 0.89 -25.83
N SER A 190 -15.17 0.87 -26.13
CA SER A 190 -15.70 1.25 -27.46
C SER A 190 -15.79 2.76 -27.65
N GLN A 191 -15.74 3.57 -26.59
CA GLN A 191 -15.81 5.02 -26.70
C GLN A 191 -14.46 5.63 -27.07
N ALA A 192 -14.50 6.62 -27.98
CA ALA A 192 -13.33 7.42 -28.31
C ALA A 192 -12.78 8.13 -27.03
N HIS A 193 -11.47 8.15 -26.88
CA HIS A 193 -10.83 8.94 -25.83
C HIS A 193 -10.68 10.41 -26.24
N GLY A 194 -10.50 11.30 -25.27
CA GLY A 194 -10.26 12.72 -25.48
C GLY A 194 -8.87 13.03 -26.09
N LYS A 195 -8.55 14.31 -26.16
CA LYS A 195 -7.20 14.75 -26.55
C LYS A 195 -6.16 14.35 -25.49
N SER A 196 -4.97 13.99 -25.95
CA SER A 196 -3.84 13.67 -25.07
C SER A 196 -3.51 14.83 -24.15
N LYS A 197 -3.36 14.52 -22.85
CA LYS A 197 -2.88 15.46 -21.85
C LYS A 197 -1.38 15.27 -21.63
N ALA A 198 -0.69 16.36 -21.32
CA ALA A 198 0.71 16.27 -20.91
C ALA A 198 0.82 15.51 -19.58
N VAL A 199 1.76 14.56 -19.51
CA VAL A 199 2.02 13.82 -18.27
C VAL A 199 2.70 14.76 -17.27
N PRO A 200 2.12 14.95 -16.05
CA PRO A 200 2.74 15.76 -15.01
C PRO A 200 4.13 15.27 -14.61
N SER A 201 5.03 16.19 -14.28
CA SER A 201 6.45 15.88 -14.00
C SER A 201 6.63 15.00 -12.76
N ASP A 202 5.85 15.24 -11.72
CA ASP A 202 5.83 14.44 -10.49
C ASP A 202 5.47 12.97 -10.76
N ILE A 203 4.39 12.72 -11.51
CA ILE A 203 3.94 11.37 -11.89
C ILE A 203 5.01 10.67 -12.73
N ARG A 204 5.64 11.39 -13.66
CA ARG A 204 6.72 10.84 -14.49
C ARG A 204 7.93 10.45 -13.63
N THR A 205 8.33 11.29 -12.70
CA THR A 205 9.46 11.05 -11.80
C THR A 205 9.19 9.82 -10.90
N GLU A 206 8.00 9.73 -10.30
CA GLU A 206 7.63 8.56 -9.50
C GLU A 206 7.61 7.25 -10.31
N ALA A 207 7.12 7.30 -11.56
CA ALA A 207 7.14 6.13 -12.44
C ALA A 207 8.56 5.67 -12.78
N LEU A 208 9.49 6.62 -12.98
CA LEU A 208 10.92 6.33 -13.20
C LEU A 208 11.59 5.72 -11.98
N ILE A 209 11.24 6.17 -10.77
CA ILE A 209 11.76 5.60 -9.51
C ILE A 209 11.35 4.12 -9.40
N ALA A 210 10.07 3.79 -9.65
CA ALA A 210 9.59 2.41 -9.62
C ALA A 210 10.25 1.52 -10.69
N GLU A 211 10.59 2.09 -11.85
CA GLU A 211 11.27 1.37 -12.94
C GLU A 211 12.74 1.06 -12.64
N ARG A 212 13.45 2.01 -12.04
CA ARG A 212 14.91 1.90 -11.80
C ARG A 212 15.29 1.09 -10.57
N VAL A 213 14.32 0.81 -9.70
CA VAL A 213 14.51 0.09 -8.41
C VAL A 213 15.32 0.89 -7.38
N VAL A 214 16.10 1.86 -7.79
CA VAL A 214 16.86 2.80 -6.93
C VAL A 214 16.74 4.21 -7.50
N SER A 215 16.44 5.20 -6.66
CA SER A 215 16.40 6.60 -7.05
C SER A 215 17.62 7.37 -6.54
N ASP A 216 18.02 8.40 -7.26
CA ASP A 216 18.95 9.42 -6.79
C ASP A 216 18.21 10.35 -5.81
N VAL A 217 18.89 10.78 -4.75
CA VAL A 217 18.36 11.76 -3.76
C VAL A 217 17.85 13.04 -4.45
N SER A 218 18.53 13.49 -5.51
CA SER A 218 18.13 14.67 -6.30
C SER A 218 16.75 14.52 -6.95
N GLN A 219 16.37 13.30 -7.36
CA GLN A 219 15.06 13.02 -7.96
C GLN A 219 13.94 13.10 -6.93
N VAL A 220 14.18 12.62 -5.71
CA VAL A 220 13.21 12.67 -4.62
C VAL A 220 13.04 14.09 -4.09
N ASN A 221 14.13 14.87 -4.01
CA ASN A 221 14.08 16.30 -3.65
C ASN A 221 13.16 17.12 -4.59
N GLY A 222 13.00 16.67 -5.83
CA GLY A 222 12.08 17.32 -6.79
C GLY A 222 10.61 16.94 -6.62
N LEU A 223 10.28 16.05 -5.69
CA LEU A 223 8.91 15.57 -5.42
C LEU A 223 8.29 16.19 -4.17
N GLY A 224 9.07 16.81 -3.29
CA GLY A 224 8.58 17.39 -2.04
C GLY A 224 9.68 17.68 -1.04
N ASP A 225 9.29 18.01 0.19
CA ASP A 225 10.18 18.42 1.25
C ASP A 225 10.59 17.28 2.19
N GLN A 226 11.85 17.32 2.63
CA GLN A 226 12.37 16.37 3.61
C GLN A 226 11.69 16.56 4.97
N VAL A 227 11.27 15.46 5.60
CA VAL A 227 10.62 15.46 6.92
C VAL A 227 11.47 14.71 7.96
N PRO A 228 11.29 15.01 9.28
CA PRO A 228 12.07 14.39 10.35
C PRO A 228 11.60 12.97 10.70
N TYR A 229 11.17 12.21 9.71
CA TYR A 229 10.72 10.83 9.88
C TYR A 229 11.64 9.87 9.11
N ASN A 230 11.83 8.67 9.67
CA ASN A 230 12.60 7.62 9.03
C ASN A 230 11.68 6.59 8.35
N CYS A 231 12.11 6.10 7.20
CA CYS A 231 11.41 5.06 6.46
C CYS A 231 11.35 3.75 7.26
N PRO A 232 10.16 3.19 7.56
CA PRO A 232 10.03 1.93 8.29
C PRO A 232 10.69 0.76 7.56
N GLY A 233 10.72 0.80 6.21
CA GLY A 233 11.26 -0.27 5.37
C GLY A 233 12.79 -0.32 5.33
N CYS A 234 13.50 0.83 5.33
CA CYS A 234 14.96 0.86 5.16
C CYS A 234 15.71 1.78 6.14
N GLY A 235 15.02 2.50 7.03
CA GLY A 235 15.63 3.45 7.98
C GLY A 235 16.11 4.78 7.36
N GLY A 236 16.00 4.97 6.05
CA GLY A 236 16.38 6.21 5.37
C GLY A 236 15.39 7.34 5.65
N VAL A 237 15.79 8.57 5.35
CA VAL A 237 14.94 9.76 5.51
C VAL A 237 13.74 9.70 4.56
N LEU A 238 12.63 10.31 4.96
CA LEU A 238 11.42 10.47 4.16
C LEU A 238 11.27 11.91 3.64
N TRP A 239 10.62 12.03 2.50
CA TRP A 239 10.14 13.27 1.92
C TRP A 239 8.61 13.24 1.90
N GLU A 240 7.98 14.31 2.38
CA GLU A 240 6.54 14.57 2.19
C GLU A 240 6.34 15.11 0.77
N MET A 241 5.51 14.43 0.00
CA MET A 241 5.35 14.72 -1.43
C MET A 241 4.32 15.83 -1.66
N ASP A 242 4.63 16.75 -2.57
CA ASP A 242 3.75 17.82 -3.02
C ASP A 242 2.70 17.29 -4.01
N THR A 243 1.81 16.43 -3.54
CA THR A 243 0.72 15.88 -4.36
C THR A 243 -0.64 16.35 -3.83
N PRO A 244 -1.60 16.66 -4.70
CA PRO A 244 -2.97 16.96 -4.27
C PRO A 244 -3.58 15.76 -3.54
N GLY A 245 -4.40 16.04 -2.52
CA GLY A 245 -5.13 15.02 -1.76
C GLY A 245 -4.41 14.58 -0.50
N GLU A 246 -4.36 13.28 -0.24
CA GLU A 246 -3.76 12.73 0.97
C GLU A 246 -2.23 12.87 0.98
N LYS A 247 -1.67 13.20 2.17
CA LYS A 247 -0.22 13.30 2.36
C LYS A 247 0.45 11.95 2.12
N ARG A 248 1.49 11.98 1.30
CA ARG A 248 2.28 10.81 0.94
C ARG A 248 3.75 11.05 1.26
N TYR A 249 4.44 9.98 1.58
CA TYR A 249 5.84 10.00 1.99
C TYR A 249 6.64 9.02 1.16
N ARG A 250 7.83 9.40 0.74
CA ARG A 250 8.72 8.53 -0.04
C ARG A 250 10.15 8.65 0.43
N CYS A 251 10.89 7.55 0.52
CA CYS A 251 12.33 7.56 0.76
C CYS A 251 13.12 7.48 -0.55
N HIS A 252 14.42 7.78 -0.49
CA HIS A 252 15.31 7.73 -1.67
C HIS A 252 15.49 6.33 -2.25
N THR A 253 15.29 5.25 -1.47
CA THR A 253 15.31 3.86 -1.99
C THR A 253 14.03 3.47 -2.70
N GLY A 254 12.99 4.32 -2.67
CA GLY A 254 11.75 4.12 -3.41
C GLY A 254 10.57 3.60 -2.59
N HIS A 255 10.71 3.29 -1.28
CA HIS A 255 9.55 2.99 -0.44
C HIS A 255 8.61 4.20 -0.40
N SER A 256 7.32 3.94 -0.50
CA SER A 256 6.27 4.95 -0.47
C SER A 256 5.19 4.57 0.53
N TYR A 257 4.63 5.56 1.20
CA TYR A 257 3.59 5.40 2.22
C TYR A 257 2.58 6.53 2.11
N THR A 258 1.32 6.23 2.38
CA THR A 258 0.35 7.26 2.76
C THR A 258 0.55 7.61 4.24
N GLY A 259 -0.10 8.68 4.71
CA GLY A 259 -0.09 9.03 6.13
C GLY A 259 -0.55 7.88 7.05
N PRO A 260 -1.73 7.28 6.81
CA PRO A 260 -2.21 6.14 7.57
C PRO A 260 -1.26 4.92 7.54
N THR A 261 -0.75 4.55 6.37
CA THR A 261 0.20 3.43 6.25
C THR A 261 1.52 3.72 6.97
N LEU A 262 2.05 4.94 6.87
CA LEU A 262 3.26 5.34 7.60
C LEU A 262 3.07 5.28 9.11
N LEU A 263 1.88 5.62 9.60
CA LEU A 263 1.54 5.58 11.02
C LEU A 263 1.39 4.13 11.54
N ALA A 264 0.84 3.24 10.71
CA ALA A 264 0.64 1.83 11.06
C ALA A 264 1.95 1.01 11.05
N SER A 265 2.83 1.26 10.09
CA SER A 265 4.09 0.52 9.88
C SER A 265 5.02 0.40 11.09
N PRO A 266 5.25 1.45 11.92
CA PRO A 266 6.08 1.33 13.10
C PRO A 266 5.47 0.44 14.19
N SER A 267 4.14 0.28 14.21
CA SER A 267 3.44 -0.43 15.29
C SER A 267 3.86 -1.89 15.42
N GLU A 268 4.02 -2.61 14.30
CA GLU A 268 4.51 -3.99 14.30
C GLU A 268 5.95 -4.10 14.84
N LYS A 269 6.83 -3.18 14.46
CA LYS A 269 8.21 -3.14 14.97
C LYS A 269 8.28 -2.78 16.45
N ILE A 270 7.42 -1.88 16.91
CA ILE A 270 7.30 -1.54 18.34
C ILE A 270 6.86 -2.77 19.12
N GLU A 271 5.88 -3.50 18.64
CA GLU A 271 5.42 -4.72 19.27
C GLU A 271 6.53 -5.77 19.33
N GLU A 272 7.25 -6.03 18.25
CA GLU A 272 8.40 -6.93 18.22
C GLU A 272 9.48 -6.53 19.24
N MET A 273 9.82 -5.23 19.32
CA MET A 273 10.78 -4.71 20.29
C MET A 273 10.29 -4.86 21.74
N LEU A 274 8.99 -4.70 21.98
CA LEU A 274 8.40 -4.93 23.31
C LEU A 274 8.48 -6.40 23.72
N TRP A 275 8.24 -7.35 22.79
CA TRP A 275 8.42 -8.79 23.05
C TRP A 275 9.88 -9.14 23.38
N ILE A 276 10.84 -8.59 22.63
CA ILE A 276 12.27 -8.76 22.91
C ILE A 276 12.62 -8.19 24.28
N SER A 277 12.16 -6.98 24.59
CA SER A 277 12.39 -6.32 25.88
C SER A 277 11.80 -7.11 27.03
N LEU A 278 10.58 -7.62 26.88
CA LEU A 278 9.91 -8.46 27.89
C LEU A 278 10.76 -9.69 28.24
N ARG A 279 11.25 -10.41 27.21
CA ARG A 279 12.14 -11.57 27.41
C ARG A 279 13.40 -11.19 28.18
N MET A 280 14.07 -10.11 27.78
CA MET A 280 15.31 -9.65 28.44
C MET A 280 15.07 -9.27 29.90
N PHE A 281 13.95 -8.64 30.23
CA PHE A 281 13.60 -8.32 31.64
C PHE A 281 13.25 -9.56 32.43
N GLU A 282 12.60 -10.56 31.86
CA GLU A 282 12.33 -11.84 32.53
C GLU A 282 13.62 -12.61 32.83
N GLU A 283 14.54 -12.69 31.86
CA GLU A 283 15.87 -13.30 32.07
C GLU A 283 16.64 -12.59 33.17
N ARG A 284 16.67 -11.24 33.18
CA ARG A 284 17.32 -10.44 34.22
C ARG A 284 16.72 -10.68 35.61
N LYS A 285 15.38 -10.70 35.72
CA LYS A 285 14.71 -11.01 36.99
C LYS A 285 15.07 -12.40 37.49
N ASN A 286 15.07 -13.41 36.61
CA ASN A 286 15.40 -14.78 36.96
C ASN A 286 16.85 -14.88 37.45
N LEU A 287 17.79 -14.21 36.79
CA LEU A 287 19.19 -14.14 37.19
C LEU A 287 19.34 -13.46 38.57
N LEU A 288 18.73 -12.30 38.78
CA LEU A 288 18.74 -11.59 40.07
C LEU A 288 18.17 -12.44 41.19
N THR A 289 17.09 -13.17 40.93
CA THR A 289 16.45 -14.08 41.86
C THR A 289 17.37 -15.26 42.22
N SER A 290 18.01 -15.85 41.23
CA SER A 290 19.00 -16.93 41.44
C SER A 290 20.20 -16.44 42.25
N MET A 291 20.76 -15.30 41.89
CA MET A 291 21.87 -14.67 42.63
C MET A 291 21.49 -14.29 44.05
N ALA A 292 20.24 -13.87 44.29
CA ALA A 292 19.74 -13.56 45.63
C ALA A 292 19.66 -14.82 46.52
N LYS A 293 19.30 -15.98 45.95
CA LYS A 293 19.31 -17.28 46.68
C LYS A 293 20.70 -17.68 47.11
N ALA A 294 21.72 -17.43 46.30
CA ALA A 294 23.12 -17.73 46.58
C ALA A 294 23.82 -16.71 47.52
N SER A 295 23.16 -15.59 47.86
CA SER A 295 23.74 -14.48 48.64
C SER A 295 23.20 -14.42 50.06
N ARG A 296 23.95 -13.73 50.96
CA ARG A 296 23.55 -13.50 52.38
C ARG A 296 23.58 -11.97 52.68
N GLY A 297 22.94 -11.57 53.79
CA GLY A 297 22.99 -10.20 54.29
C GLY A 297 22.41 -9.14 53.34
N SER A 298 23.05 -7.97 53.26
CA SER A 298 22.62 -6.82 52.45
C SER A 298 22.58 -7.11 50.98
N ALA A 299 23.52 -7.88 50.45
CA ALA A 299 23.58 -8.25 49.03
C ALA A 299 22.33 -9.07 48.56
N ARG A 300 21.81 -9.95 49.44
CA ARG A 300 20.55 -10.67 49.19
C ARG A 300 19.36 -9.72 49.13
N LYS A 301 19.29 -8.76 50.05
CA LYS A 301 18.20 -7.77 50.09
C LYS A 301 18.20 -6.89 48.87
N GLU A 302 19.35 -6.37 48.46
CA GLU A 302 19.52 -5.53 47.29
C GLU A 302 19.09 -6.26 46.00
N ARG A 303 19.56 -7.51 45.80
CA ARG A 303 19.20 -8.29 44.60
C ARG A 303 17.71 -8.60 44.54
N ARG A 304 17.06 -8.89 45.67
CA ARG A 304 15.61 -9.05 45.76
C ARG A 304 14.87 -7.76 45.37
N GLN A 305 15.32 -6.63 45.90
CA GLN A 305 14.74 -5.34 45.53
C GLN A 305 14.83 -5.07 44.05
N ARG A 306 16.00 -5.27 43.42
CA ARG A 306 16.19 -5.11 41.97
C ARG A 306 15.35 -6.10 41.14
N ALA A 307 15.14 -7.33 41.65
CA ALA A 307 14.24 -8.29 40.97
C ALA A 307 12.78 -7.82 41.03
N ASN A 308 12.33 -7.24 42.16
CA ASN A 308 10.99 -6.68 42.27
C ASN A 308 10.77 -5.44 41.37
N GLU A 309 11.77 -4.55 41.29
CA GLU A 309 11.77 -3.41 40.40
C GLU A 309 11.66 -3.89 38.92
N THR A 310 12.42 -4.93 38.59
CA THR A 310 12.38 -5.56 37.25
C THR A 310 11.00 -6.16 36.96
N GLN A 311 10.32 -6.75 37.95
CA GLN A 311 8.95 -7.23 37.80
C GLN A 311 7.99 -6.10 37.41
N GLY A 312 8.14 -4.91 37.98
CA GLY A 312 7.33 -3.74 37.64
C GLY A 312 7.48 -3.32 36.16
N TYR A 313 8.66 -3.46 35.54
CA TYR A 313 8.85 -3.23 34.12
C TYR A 313 8.17 -4.32 33.28
N ILE A 314 8.30 -5.59 33.65
CA ILE A 314 7.63 -6.73 33.02
C ILE A 314 6.11 -6.50 32.96
N ASP A 315 5.51 -6.12 34.09
CA ASP A 315 4.06 -5.93 34.19
C ASP A 315 3.57 -4.78 33.31
N ARG A 316 4.34 -3.70 33.22
CA ARG A 316 4.03 -2.58 32.32
C ARG A 316 4.09 -2.99 30.85
N ILE A 317 5.15 -3.69 30.41
CA ILE A 317 5.30 -4.15 29.04
C ILE A 317 4.18 -5.15 28.70
N ARG A 318 3.87 -6.08 29.60
CA ARG A 318 2.74 -7.00 29.42
C ARG A 318 1.40 -6.27 29.27
N ALA A 319 1.18 -5.24 30.09
CA ALA A 319 -0.04 -4.43 29.99
C ALA A 319 -0.16 -3.71 28.63
N MET A 320 0.96 -3.28 28.04
CA MET A 320 0.97 -2.72 26.70
C MET A 320 0.66 -3.78 25.62
N LEU A 321 1.26 -4.97 25.71
CA LEU A 321 1.11 -6.04 24.73
C LEU A 321 -0.24 -6.77 24.82
N LEU A 322 -0.84 -6.87 26.01
CA LEU A 322 -2.07 -7.63 26.25
C LEU A 322 -3.33 -6.76 26.25
N LYS A 323 -3.22 -5.45 26.09
CA LYS A 323 -4.42 -4.64 25.79
C LYS A 323 -5.00 -5.16 24.48
N PRO A 324 -6.28 -5.62 24.46
CA PRO A 324 -6.94 -5.92 23.19
C PRO A 324 -6.80 -4.69 22.33
N GLY A 325 -6.29 -4.87 21.10
CA GLY A 325 -6.09 -3.76 20.18
C GLY A 325 -7.37 -2.94 20.09
N SER A 326 -7.35 -1.75 20.67
CA SER A 326 -8.24 -0.70 20.26
C SER A 326 -7.74 -0.31 18.88
N ASP A 327 -8.46 -0.69 17.84
CA ASP A 327 -8.28 -0.18 16.47
C ASP A 327 -8.56 1.33 16.36
N SER A 328 -8.45 2.05 17.47
CA SER A 328 -8.57 3.50 17.52
C SER A 328 -7.23 4.12 17.92
N HIS A 329 -6.56 4.72 16.95
CA HIS A 329 -5.35 5.55 17.11
C HIS A 329 -5.47 6.65 18.19
N GLU A 330 -6.66 6.96 18.69
CA GLU A 330 -6.90 7.96 19.71
C GLU A 330 -6.40 7.55 21.11
N ASP A 331 -6.45 6.27 21.47
CA ASP A 331 -6.06 5.82 22.80
C ASP A 331 -4.55 5.85 23.06
N VAL A 332 -3.73 5.61 22.02
CA VAL A 332 -2.26 5.68 22.15
C VAL A 332 -1.82 7.14 22.32
N LEU A 333 -2.41 8.06 21.56
CA LEU A 333 -2.13 9.50 21.66
C LEU A 333 -2.59 10.10 23.00
N THR A 334 -3.69 9.63 23.56
CA THR A 334 -4.21 10.10 24.86
C THR A 334 -3.30 9.62 26.01
N HIS A 335 -2.76 8.41 25.91
CA HIS A 335 -1.86 7.85 26.93
C HIS A 335 -0.48 8.52 26.90
N VAL A 336 0.05 8.83 25.72
CA VAL A 336 1.34 9.56 25.56
C VAL A 336 1.20 11.01 26.04
N LYS A 337 0.06 11.69 25.77
CA LYS A 337 -0.21 13.02 26.32
C LYS A 337 -0.29 13.02 27.84
N GLY A 338 -0.86 11.99 28.47
CA GLY A 338 -0.89 11.83 29.92
C GLY A 338 0.47 11.63 30.56
N LEU A 339 1.46 11.08 29.82
CA LEU A 339 2.84 10.86 30.27
C LEU A 339 3.75 12.08 30.08
N MET A 340 3.40 13.00 29.17
CA MET A 340 4.23 14.17 28.84
C MET A 340 3.92 15.42 29.68
N GLY A 341 2.97 15.41 30.60
CA GLY A 341 2.64 16.55 31.46
C GLY A 341 2.37 17.83 30.67
N GLU A 342 1.31 18.53 30.94
CA GLU A 342 0.99 19.80 30.29
C GLU A 342 2.19 20.77 30.32
N PRO A 343 2.53 21.47 29.19
CA PRO A 343 3.56 22.49 29.20
C PRO A 343 3.14 23.59 30.18
N ARG A 344 3.98 23.87 31.18
CA ARG A 344 3.79 24.97 32.12
C ARG A 344 3.61 26.27 31.34
N GLN A 345 2.42 26.88 31.44
CA GLN A 345 2.17 28.22 30.93
C GLN A 345 3.21 29.19 31.53
N ALA A 346 4.01 29.81 30.69
CA ALA A 346 4.87 30.91 31.09
C ALA A 346 3.99 32.06 31.60
N LYS A 347 4.13 32.40 32.88
CA LYS A 347 3.49 33.60 33.45
C LYS A 347 4.03 34.84 32.72
N SER A 348 3.17 35.52 32.00
CA SER A 348 3.38 36.88 31.52
C SER A 348 3.47 37.78 32.73
N THR A 349 4.66 38.28 33.03
CA THR A 349 4.86 39.46 33.89
C THR A 349 4.79 40.72 33.06
N ARG A 350 3.89 41.60 33.47
CA ARG A 350 3.78 42.97 32.97
C ARG A 350 5.07 43.77 33.17
#